data_879f785fb0d3b2de2b7a3f5816500ef8
#
_entry.id   879f785fb0d3b2de2b7a3f5816500ef8
#
_cell.length_a   1.000
_cell.length_b   1.000
_cell.length_c   1.000
_cell.angle_alpha   90.00
_cell.angle_beta   90.00
_cell.angle_gamma   90.00
#
_symmetry.space_group_name_H-M   'P 1'
#
loop_
_entity.id
_entity.type
_entity.pdbx_description
1 polymer ?
#
loop_
_entity_poly.entity_id
_entity_poly.type
_entity_poly.pdbx_seq_one_letter_code
_entity_poly.pdbx_strand_id
1 'polypeptide(L)'
;VGLDITMAQAEKGGEFTFSYKRFKRQGTSMETKRTTLKLRLDAGVMHGTTRTLKGQGHDHPEGERGDVIVTVRIDAGEAYRWEGDQLIQEVQVPYSVLMLGGKVSVKLLSGKTGKLSVDPMTHIGDRRRMAKAGYNGGDLTLEFVMAEPENLSDAQRKALEDLGSAGL
;
A
#
# COMPACT_ATOMS: atom_id res chain seq x y z
N VAL A 1 10.95 -3.75 -13.95
CA VAL A 1 10.04 -4.86 -13.65
C VAL A 1 9.62 -4.77 -12.19
N GLY A 2 8.32 -4.91 -11.92
CA GLY A 2 7.80 -4.97 -10.56
C GLY A 2 7.69 -6.41 -10.06
N LEU A 3 8.11 -6.63 -8.83
CA LEU A 3 7.90 -7.87 -8.11
C LEU A 3 6.89 -7.61 -6.99
N ASP A 4 5.67 -8.13 -7.15
CA ASP A 4 4.60 -7.97 -6.18
C ASP A 4 4.64 -9.13 -5.18
N ILE A 5 4.76 -8.80 -3.91
CA ILE A 5 4.80 -9.77 -2.81
C ILE A 5 3.87 -9.32 -1.68
N THR A 6 3.43 -10.28 -0.88
CA THR A 6 2.65 -9.99 0.32
C THR A 6 3.54 -9.48 1.45
N MET A 7 2.94 -8.86 2.44
CA MET A 7 3.65 -8.41 3.64
C MET A 7 4.31 -9.58 4.38
N ALA A 8 3.61 -10.71 4.51
CA ALA A 8 4.17 -11.90 5.14
C ALA A 8 5.36 -12.47 4.39
N GLN A 9 5.30 -12.49 3.05
CA GLN A 9 6.43 -12.90 2.21
C GLN A 9 7.62 -11.97 2.38
N ALA A 10 7.39 -10.67 2.44
CA ALA A 10 8.44 -9.68 2.64
C ALA A 10 9.11 -9.80 4.01
N GLU A 11 8.34 -10.02 5.07
CA GLU A 11 8.87 -10.22 6.42
C GLU A 11 9.74 -11.47 6.52
N LYS A 12 9.33 -12.54 5.86
CA LYS A 12 10.06 -13.81 5.85
C LYS A 12 11.30 -13.77 4.94
N GLY A 13 11.21 -13.08 3.82
CA GLY A 13 12.22 -13.11 2.78
C GLY A 13 12.29 -14.46 2.07
N GLY A 14 13.36 -14.69 1.35
CA GLY A 14 13.59 -15.92 0.63
C GLY A 14 13.76 -15.71 -0.86
N GLU A 15 13.49 -16.75 -1.63
CA GLU A 15 13.65 -16.77 -3.07
C GLU A 15 12.29 -16.56 -3.76
N PHE A 16 12.24 -15.61 -4.68
CA PHE A 16 11.04 -15.26 -5.42
C PHE A 16 11.27 -15.44 -6.90
N THR A 17 10.29 -16.01 -7.58
CA THR A 17 10.30 -16.21 -9.02
C THR A 17 9.42 -15.15 -9.68
N PHE A 18 9.93 -14.51 -10.72
CA PHE A 18 9.17 -13.55 -11.50
C PHE A 18 9.45 -13.72 -13.00
N SER A 19 8.51 -13.28 -13.80
CA SER A 19 8.60 -13.35 -15.26
C SER A 19 8.44 -11.96 -15.86
N TYR A 20 9.18 -11.72 -16.92
CA TYR A 20 9.11 -10.47 -17.67
C TYR A 20 9.31 -10.74 -19.16
N LYS A 21 8.94 -9.78 -19.98
CA LYS A 21 9.17 -9.84 -21.44
C LYS A 21 10.42 -9.05 -21.76
N ARG A 22 11.26 -9.61 -22.62
CA ARG A 22 12.44 -8.93 -23.15
C ARG A 22 12.55 -9.14 -24.65
N PHE A 23 13.25 -8.22 -25.30
CA PHE A 23 13.65 -8.41 -26.69
C PHE A 23 14.89 -9.30 -26.71
N LYS A 24 14.79 -10.34 -27.50
CA LYS A 24 15.88 -11.28 -27.75
C LYS A 24 16.27 -11.22 -29.21
N ARG A 25 17.57 -11.10 -29.46
CA ARG A 25 18.10 -11.13 -30.82
C ARG A 25 18.07 -12.55 -31.34
N GLN A 26 17.50 -12.71 -32.54
CA GLN A 26 17.47 -13.98 -33.25
C GLN A 26 17.89 -13.77 -34.70
N GLY A 27 19.18 -14.04 -35.00
CA GLY A 27 19.77 -13.69 -36.29
C GLY A 27 19.77 -12.17 -36.51
N THR A 28 19.09 -11.71 -37.55
CA THR A 28 18.93 -10.28 -37.89
C THR A 28 17.64 -9.67 -37.33
N SER A 29 16.78 -10.47 -36.70
CA SER A 29 15.49 -10.01 -36.16
C SER A 29 15.49 -9.96 -34.62
N MET A 30 14.58 -9.15 -34.09
CA MET A 30 14.34 -9.05 -32.65
C MET A 30 12.98 -9.65 -32.32
N GLU A 31 12.95 -10.57 -31.38
CA GLU A 31 11.72 -11.22 -30.92
C GLU A 31 11.45 -10.88 -29.44
N THR A 32 10.17 -10.80 -29.09
CA THR A 32 9.76 -10.68 -27.68
C THR A 32 9.75 -12.05 -27.05
N LYS A 33 10.52 -12.26 -26.01
CA LYS A 33 10.57 -13.51 -25.27
C LYS A 33 10.22 -13.29 -23.81
N ARG A 34 9.39 -14.19 -23.26
CA ARG A 34 9.14 -14.24 -21.82
C ARG A 34 10.29 -14.96 -21.13
N THR A 35 10.85 -14.32 -20.13
CA THR A 35 11.96 -14.84 -19.34
C THR A 35 11.54 -14.91 -17.88
N THR A 36 11.91 -16.01 -17.21
CA THR A 36 11.65 -16.24 -15.79
C THR A 36 12.96 -16.27 -15.04
N LEU A 37 13.06 -15.50 -13.97
CA LEU A 37 14.24 -15.43 -13.10
C LEU A 37 13.83 -15.61 -11.65
N LYS A 38 14.81 -15.96 -10.84
CA LYS A 38 14.70 -16.04 -9.39
C LYS A 38 15.51 -14.91 -8.75
N LEU A 39 14.93 -14.31 -7.72
CA LEU A 39 15.56 -13.25 -6.94
C LEU A 39 15.49 -13.60 -5.46
N ARG A 40 16.61 -13.54 -4.78
CA ARG A 40 16.67 -13.70 -3.33
C ARG A 40 16.52 -12.35 -2.66
N LEU A 41 15.60 -12.27 -1.70
CA LEU A 41 15.37 -11.08 -0.88
C LEU A 41 15.63 -11.42 0.59
N ASP A 42 16.24 -10.49 1.31
CA ASP A 42 16.42 -10.60 2.76
C ASP A 42 15.08 -10.46 3.48
N ALA A 43 14.97 -11.10 4.65
CA ALA A 43 13.83 -10.93 5.54
C ALA A 43 13.69 -9.45 5.93
N GLY A 44 12.48 -8.93 5.87
CA GLY A 44 12.22 -7.52 6.19
C GLY A 44 12.61 -6.55 5.07
N VAL A 45 12.66 -7.00 3.82
CA VAL A 45 12.92 -6.13 2.67
C VAL A 45 11.93 -4.97 2.63
N MET A 46 12.42 -3.79 2.33
CA MET A 46 11.60 -2.57 2.30
C MET A 46 10.83 -2.45 0.98
N HIS A 47 9.63 -1.90 1.07
CA HIS A 47 8.86 -1.52 -0.13
C HIS A 47 9.64 -0.52 -0.98
N GLY A 48 9.65 -0.72 -2.28
CA GLY A 48 10.38 0.14 -3.21
C GLY A 48 11.86 -0.22 -3.37
N THR A 49 12.35 -1.25 -2.67
CA THR A 49 13.72 -1.75 -2.85
C THR A 49 13.95 -2.18 -4.30
N THR A 50 15.06 -1.77 -4.87
CA THR A 50 15.44 -2.14 -6.23
C THR A 50 16.63 -3.09 -6.23
N ARG A 51 16.65 -3.99 -7.21
CA ARG A 51 17.77 -4.88 -7.49
C ARG A 51 18.07 -4.84 -8.98
N THR A 52 19.34 -4.73 -9.31
CA THR A 52 19.79 -4.75 -10.70
C THR A 52 20.34 -6.12 -11.04
N LEU A 53 19.75 -6.75 -12.06
CA LEU A 53 20.22 -8.03 -12.59
C LEU A 53 20.96 -7.76 -13.91
N LYS A 54 22.27 -7.79 -13.82
CA LYS A 54 23.14 -7.47 -14.95
C LYS A 54 23.01 -8.47 -16.08
N GLY A 55 22.99 -7.97 -17.30
CA GLY A 55 22.95 -8.77 -18.50
C GLY A 55 21.65 -9.55 -18.73
N GLN A 56 20.57 -9.21 -17.99
CA GLN A 56 19.27 -9.90 -18.09
C GLN A 56 18.19 -9.07 -18.78
N GLY A 57 18.54 -7.90 -19.28
CA GLY A 57 17.64 -7.01 -19.99
C GLY A 57 17.47 -7.34 -21.46
N HIS A 58 17.07 -6.34 -22.22
CA HIS A 58 16.90 -6.48 -23.67
C HIS A 58 18.22 -6.67 -24.40
N ASP A 59 18.20 -7.52 -25.40
CA ASP A 59 19.32 -7.58 -26.37
C ASP A 59 19.34 -6.28 -27.19
N HIS A 60 20.53 -5.79 -27.46
CA HIS A 60 20.72 -4.62 -28.31
C HIS A 60 21.18 -5.07 -29.72
N PRO A 61 20.68 -4.43 -30.81
CA PRO A 61 21.12 -4.80 -32.17
C PRO A 61 22.62 -4.68 -32.42
N GLU A 62 23.26 -3.72 -31.78
CA GLU A 62 24.66 -3.39 -32.01
C GLU A 62 25.49 -3.24 -30.71
N GLY A 63 25.01 -3.77 -29.59
CA GLY A 63 25.66 -3.58 -28.32
C GLY A 63 25.49 -4.75 -27.36
N GLU A 64 25.94 -4.54 -26.12
CA GLU A 64 25.77 -5.49 -25.05
C GLU A 64 24.32 -5.53 -24.57
N ARG A 65 23.94 -6.68 -23.99
CA ARG A 65 22.64 -6.83 -23.38
C ARG A 65 22.49 -5.90 -22.18
N GLY A 66 21.36 -5.23 -22.08
CA GLY A 66 21.02 -4.37 -20.95
C GLY A 66 20.75 -5.14 -19.65
N ASP A 67 20.48 -4.39 -18.60
CA ASP A 67 20.18 -4.91 -17.27
C ASP A 67 18.68 -4.93 -17.00
N VAL A 68 18.25 -5.73 -16.04
CA VAL A 68 16.89 -5.68 -15.49
C VAL A 68 16.94 -5.03 -14.12
N ILE A 69 16.12 -4.02 -13.92
CA ILE A 69 15.88 -3.43 -12.60
C ILE A 69 14.57 -3.98 -12.06
N VAL A 70 14.64 -4.66 -10.93
CA VAL A 70 13.49 -5.23 -10.25
C VAL A 70 13.14 -4.33 -9.06
N THR A 71 11.91 -3.85 -9.03
CA THR A 71 11.36 -3.06 -7.91
C THR A 71 10.44 -3.92 -7.08
N VAL A 72 10.73 -4.06 -5.79
CA VAL A 72 9.89 -4.81 -4.85
C VAL A 72 8.69 -3.96 -4.45
N ARG A 73 7.50 -4.48 -4.65
CA ARG A 73 6.24 -3.85 -4.24
C ARG A 73 5.54 -4.76 -3.23
N ILE A 74 5.30 -4.23 -2.04
CA ILE A 74 4.67 -4.99 -0.96
C ILE A 74 3.19 -4.61 -0.91
N ASP A 75 2.31 -5.60 -1.07
CA ASP A 75 0.88 -5.43 -0.91
C ASP A 75 0.53 -5.55 0.58
N ALA A 76 0.08 -4.45 1.15
CA ALA A 76 -0.33 -4.38 2.56
C ALA A 76 -1.83 -4.54 2.78
N GLY A 77 -2.64 -4.61 1.71
CA GLY A 77 -4.10 -4.72 1.75
C GLY A 77 -4.81 -3.43 1.32
N GLU A 78 -6.13 -3.51 1.14
CA GLU A 78 -6.93 -2.42 0.57
C GLU A 78 -6.98 -1.15 1.45
N ALA A 79 -6.96 -1.32 2.77
CA ALA A 79 -7.00 -0.19 3.71
C ALA A 79 -5.64 0.50 3.88
N TYR A 80 -4.62 0.02 3.21
CA TYR A 80 -3.24 0.45 3.38
C TYR A 80 -2.66 0.97 2.07
N ARG A 81 -1.75 1.94 2.18
CA ARG A 81 -0.93 2.38 1.06
C ARG A 81 0.46 2.77 1.53
N TRP A 82 1.40 2.78 0.61
CA TRP A 82 2.75 3.25 0.85
C TRP A 82 2.93 4.69 0.36
N GLU A 83 3.54 5.51 1.19
CA GLU A 83 4.11 6.79 0.78
C GLU A 83 5.62 6.71 1.02
N GLY A 84 6.39 6.41 -0.03
CA GLY A 84 7.79 6.06 0.13
C GLY A 84 7.94 4.79 0.96
N ASP A 85 8.65 4.87 2.07
CA ASP A 85 8.83 3.80 3.04
C ASP A 85 7.81 3.82 4.19
N GLN A 86 6.91 4.79 4.18
CA GLN A 86 5.90 4.99 5.21
C GLN A 86 4.61 4.26 4.88
N LEU A 87 4.16 3.39 5.78
CA LEU A 87 2.89 2.69 5.66
C LEU A 87 1.77 3.53 6.26
N ILE A 88 0.71 3.75 5.48
CA ILE A 88 -0.45 4.53 5.88
C ILE A 88 -1.67 3.63 5.88
N GLN A 89 -2.41 3.64 6.98
CA GLN A 89 -3.71 2.99 7.11
C GLN A 89 -4.82 4.04 7.12
N GLU A 90 -5.78 3.91 6.23
CA GLU A 90 -6.99 4.71 6.27
C GLU A 90 -7.92 4.22 7.38
N VAL A 91 -8.40 5.14 8.19
CA VAL A 91 -9.36 4.88 9.27
C VAL A 91 -10.64 5.64 8.96
N GLN A 92 -11.70 4.90 8.72
CA GLN A 92 -13.01 5.48 8.46
C GLN A 92 -13.66 5.95 9.76
N VAL A 93 -14.01 7.22 9.82
CA VAL A 93 -14.60 7.87 11.00
C VAL A 93 -15.94 8.50 10.61
N PRO A 94 -17.00 8.22 11.37
CA PRO A 94 -18.27 8.91 11.16
C PRO A 94 -18.13 10.44 11.28
N TYR A 95 -18.84 11.18 10.46
CA TYR A 95 -18.79 12.65 10.48
C TYR A 95 -19.06 13.22 11.87
N SER A 96 -20.04 12.67 12.59
CA SER A 96 -20.36 13.10 13.95
C SER A 96 -19.16 12.94 14.91
N VAL A 97 -18.38 11.89 14.75
CA VAL A 97 -17.19 11.65 15.58
C VAL A 97 -16.05 12.58 15.19
N LEU A 98 -15.88 12.88 13.90
CA LEU A 98 -14.91 13.88 13.46
C LEU A 98 -15.17 15.25 14.09
N MET A 99 -16.43 15.64 14.18
CA MET A 99 -16.81 16.96 14.67
C MET A 99 -16.94 17.03 16.19
N LEU A 100 -17.54 16.03 16.81
CA LEU A 100 -17.85 16.02 18.24
C LEU A 100 -16.80 15.31 19.09
N GLY A 101 -15.91 14.54 18.46
CA GLY A 101 -15.03 13.62 19.14
C GLY A 101 -15.74 12.32 19.51
N GLY A 102 -14.98 11.38 19.96
CA GLY A 102 -15.47 10.05 20.34
C GLY A 102 -14.43 8.97 20.15
N LYS A 103 -14.89 7.73 20.06
CA LYS A 103 -14.03 6.57 19.85
C LYS A 103 -14.46 5.79 18.63
N VAL A 104 -13.48 5.29 17.88
CA VAL A 104 -13.70 4.38 16.76
C VAL A 104 -12.91 3.10 16.94
N SER A 105 -13.45 2.01 16.43
CA SER A 105 -12.73 0.72 16.41
C SER A 105 -11.84 0.65 15.19
N VAL A 106 -10.60 0.25 15.39
CA VAL A 106 -9.59 0.12 14.33
C VAL A 106 -9.01 -1.28 14.37
N LYS A 107 -9.00 -1.95 13.22
CA LYS A 107 -8.29 -3.22 13.07
C LYS A 107 -6.86 -2.93 12.62
N LEU A 108 -5.91 -3.26 13.48
CA LEU A 108 -4.49 -3.06 13.21
C LEU A 108 -3.92 -4.18 12.31
N LEU A 109 -2.73 -3.96 11.78
CA LEU A 109 -1.99 -4.94 10.98
C LEU A 109 -1.80 -6.29 11.68
N SER A 110 -1.64 -6.26 13.01
CA SER A 110 -1.53 -7.48 13.82
C SER A 110 -2.82 -8.33 13.86
N GLY A 111 -3.93 -7.82 13.32
CA GLY A 111 -5.24 -8.43 13.41
C GLY A 111 -5.99 -8.09 14.69
N LYS A 112 -5.37 -7.43 15.65
CA LYS A 112 -6.01 -6.96 16.88
C LYS A 112 -6.90 -5.75 16.58
N THR A 113 -8.07 -5.71 17.22
CA THR A 113 -8.96 -4.55 17.17
C THR A 113 -8.74 -3.73 18.43
N GLY A 114 -8.50 -2.44 18.24
CA GLY A 114 -8.39 -1.47 19.33
C GLY A 114 -9.39 -0.36 19.17
N LYS A 115 -9.62 0.39 20.24
CA LYS A 115 -10.39 1.64 20.20
C LYS A 115 -9.45 2.82 20.15
N LEU A 116 -9.73 3.72 19.22
CA LEU A 116 -8.97 4.95 19.01
C LEU A 116 -9.83 6.14 19.41
N SER A 117 -9.29 7.00 20.26
CA SER A 117 -9.94 8.28 20.61
C SER A 117 -9.72 9.29 19.49
N VAL A 118 -10.80 9.93 19.07
CA VAL A 118 -10.78 11.00 18.08
C VAL A 118 -11.17 12.30 18.76
N ASP A 119 -10.32 13.32 18.64
CA ASP A 119 -10.59 14.63 19.22
C ASP A 119 -11.68 15.37 18.48
N PRO A 120 -12.45 16.26 19.16
CA PRO A 120 -13.40 17.12 18.47
C PRO A 120 -12.71 17.96 17.38
N MET A 121 -13.45 18.26 16.32
CA MET A 121 -12.96 19.09 15.21
C MET A 121 -11.75 18.51 14.48
N THR A 122 -11.67 17.18 14.40
CA THR A 122 -10.68 16.49 13.61
C THR A 122 -11.01 16.65 12.12
N HIS A 123 -10.02 17.00 11.33
CA HIS A 123 -10.18 17.19 9.88
C HIS A 123 -9.93 15.90 9.12
N ILE A 124 -10.61 15.75 8.00
CA ILE A 124 -10.33 14.69 7.03
C ILE A 124 -8.87 14.86 6.55
N GLY A 125 -8.12 13.79 6.56
CA GLY A 125 -6.71 13.82 6.20
C GLY A 125 -5.76 14.02 7.36
N ASP A 126 -6.26 14.32 8.57
CA ASP A 126 -5.43 14.36 9.76
C ASP A 126 -4.80 12.98 10.00
N ARG A 127 -3.56 13.01 10.47
CA ARG A 127 -2.77 11.79 10.65
C ARG A 127 -2.35 11.61 12.11
N ARG A 128 -2.26 10.34 12.50
CA ARG A 128 -1.74 9.95 13.80
C ARG A 128 -0.74 8.82 13.64
N ARG A 129 0.45 8.99 14.19
CA ARG A 129 1.49 7.99 14.18
C ARG A 129 1.29 6.99 15.31
N MET A 130 1.42 5.69 14.97
CA MET A 130 1.47 4.60 15.93
C MET A 130 2.83 3.91 15.84
N ALA A 131 3.61 4.04 16.91
CA ALA A 131 4.94 3.44 16.95
C ALA A 131 4.87 1.92 16.96
N LYS A 132 5.74 1.27 16.18
CA LYS A 132 5.90 -0.19 16.10
C LYS A 132 4.65 -0.97 15.67
N ALA A 133 3.66 -0.29 15.10
CA ALA A 133 2.42 -0.92 14.62
C ALA A 133 2.43 -1.19 13.10
N GLY A 134 3.51 -0.86 12.43
CA GLY A 134 3.66 -0.99 10.98
C GLY A 134 4.40 -2.24 10.54
N TYR A 135 4.87 -2.19 9.31
CA TYR A 135 5.62 -3.28 8.69
C TYR A 135 6.97 -3.50 9.38
N ASN A 136 7.27 -4.75 9.68
CA ASN A 136 8.56 -5.21 10.25
C ASN A 136 9.01 -4.39 11.48
N GLY A 137 8.08 -4.09 12.38
CA GLY A 137 8.35 -3.33 13.60
C GLY A 137 8.51 -1.82 13.38
N GLY A 138 8.29 -1.33 12.18
CA GLY A 138 8.27 0.10 11.89
C GLY A 138 7.00 0.80 12.38
N ASP A 139 6.89 2.08 12.10
CA ASP A 139 5.74 2.88 12.48
C ASP A 139 4.60 2.72 11.48
N LEU A 140 3.38 2.91 11.96
CA LEU A 140 2.17 2.99 11.17
C LEU A 140 1.59 4.40 11.30
N THR A 141 1.22 5.00 10.17
CA THR A 141 0.50 6.26 10.16
C THR A 141 -0.98 6.00 9.90
N LEU A 142 -1.83 6.43 10.83
CA LEU A 142 -3.28 6.41 10.63
C LEU A 142 -3.71 7.72 9.98
N GLU A 143 -4.51 7.64 8.92
CA GLU A 143 -5.10 8.79 8.26
C GLU A 143 -6.62 8.72 8.39
N PHE A 144 -7.20 9.77 8.95
CA PHE A 144 -8.65 9.82 9.14
C PHE A 144 -9.35 10.20 7.84
N VAL A 145 -10.29 9.38 7.44
CA VAL A 145 -11.17 9.61 6.30
C VAL A 145 -12.62 9.56 6.79
N MET A 146 -13.50 10.25 6.09
CA MET A 146 -14.91 10.21 6.43
C MET A 146 -15.53 8.88 5.98
N ALA A 147 -16.26 8.23 6.88
CA ALA A 147 -17.02 7.05 6.52
C ALA A 147 -18.13 7.42 5.55
N GLU A 148 -18.16 6.77 4.39
CA GLU A 148 -19.16 6.99 3.36
C GLU A 148 -20.20 5.87 3.39
N PRO A 149 -21.49 6.18 3.67
CA PRO A 149 -22.54 5.18 3.59
C PRO A 149 -22.93 4.90 2.13
N GLU A 150 -23.24 3.64 1.82
CA GLU A 150 -23.77 3.29 0.49
C GLU A 150 -25.19 3.85 0.30
N ASN A 151 -26.01 3.79 1.36
CA ASN A 151 -27.37 4.28 1.39
C ASN A 151 -27.63 4.99 2.72
N LEU A 152 -28.55 5.94 2.70
CA LEU A 152 -28.98 6.63 3.90
C LEU A 152 -30.27 6.00 4.46
N SER A 153 -30.26 5.70 5.76
CA SER A 153 -31.50 5.40 6.49
C SER A 153 -32.39 6.66 6.61
N ASP A 154 -33.65 6.46 6.93
CA ASP A 154 -34.57 7.60 7.15
C ASP A 154 -34.07 8.48 8.30
N ALA A 155 -33.56 7.88 9.37
CA ALA A 155 -33.02 8.61 10.50
C ALA A 155 -31.77 9.42 10.12
N GLN A 156 -30.89 8.83 9.31
CA GLN A 156 -29.69 9.53 8.80
C GLN A 156 -30.03 10.68 7.89
N ARG A 157 -31.01 10.49 7.00
CA ARG A 157 -31.51 11.55 6.11
C ARG A 157 -32.08 12.72 6.90
N LYS A 158 -32.93 12.44 7.90
CA LYS A 158 -33.49 13.48 8.77
C LYS A 158 -32.40 14.23 9.52
N ALA A 159 -31.41 13.54 10.07
CA ALA A 159 -30.30 14.17 10.76
C ALA A 159 -29.51 15.10 9.83
N LEU A 160 -29.28 14.69 8.57
CA LEU A 160 -28.60 15.53 7.58
C LEU A 160 -29.43 16.74 7.17
N GLU A 161 -30.74 16.59 7.04
CA GLU A 161 -31.65 17.70 6.76
C GLU A 161 -31.64 18.73 7.91
N ASP A 162 -31.66 18.26 9.16
CA ASP A 162 -31.53 19.10 10.35
C ASP A 162 -30.17 19.81 10.40
N LEU A 163 -29.09 19.08 10.05
CA LEU A 163 -27.74 19.64 9.96
C LEU A 163 -27.70 20.77 8.92
N GLY A 164 -28.27 20.55 7.74
CA GLY A 164 -28.34 21.55 6.69
C GLY A 164 -29.17 22.77 7.12
N SER A 165 -30.27 22.57 7.82
CA SER A 165 -31.09 23.65 8.36
C SER A 165 -30.39 24.46 9.44
N ALA A 166 -29.47 23.84 10.17
CA ALA A 166 -28.60 24.51 11.15
C ALA A 166 -27.45 25.27 10.53
N GLY A 167 -27.23 25.12 9.22
CA GLY A 167 -26.18 25.83 8.49
C GLY A 167 -24.84 25.12 8.41
N LEU A 168 -24.81 23.82 8.66
CA LEU A 168 -23.57 23.01 8.57
C LEU A 168 -23.53 22.08 7.37
#